data_723b126df73aa431c2bf9a777a0fb7f5
#
_entry.id   723b126df73aa431c2bf9a777a0fb7f5
#
_cell.length_a   1.000
_cell.length_b   1.000
_cell.length_c   1.000
_cell.angle_alpha   90.00
_cell.angle_beta   90.00
_cell.angle_gamma   90.00
#
_symmetry.space_group_name_H-M   'P 1'
#
loop_
_entity.id
_entity.type
_entity.pdbx_description
1 polymer ?
#
loop_
_entity_poly.entity_id
_entity_poly.type
_entity_poly.pdbx_seq_one_letter_code
_entity_poly.pdbx_strand_id
1 'polypeptide(L)'
;MNLCIFAGTLTRDPEYTTTQSGSSLVNFSIAITNRVKQKDGTYKDSPYFFDLEAWEQQAEFINRFFKKGNGIVVEASARTDTWEQDGKKRSKVKFRVSRASFPPSDRKNNSEHKKTKKVTNEESTNEAFGEETGFDF
;
A
#
# COMPACT_ATOMS: atom_id res chain seq x y z
N MET A 1 11.36 6.61 -20.21
CA MET A 1 10.48 5.84 -19.31
C MET A 1 10.78 6.20 -17.88
N ASN A 2 9.77 6.41 -17.06
CA ASN A 2 9.93 6.82 -15.68
C ASN A 2 8.93 6.03 -14.83
N LEU A 3 9.35 4.88 -14.35
CA LEU A 3 8.49 3.97 -13.59
C LEU A 3 9.26 3.42 -12.39
N CYS A 4 8.67 3.57 -11.23
CA CYS A 4 9.18 3.01 -9.98
C CYS A 4 8.09 2.16 -9.36
N ILE A 5 8.43 1.00 -8.87
CA ILE A 5 7.50 0.10 -8.20
C ILE A 5 8.04 -0.16 -6.80
N PHE A 6 7.24 0.14 -5.78
CA PHE A 6 7.64 -0.03 -4.39
C PHE A 6 6.63 -0.89 -3.64
N ALA A 7 7.14 -1.75 -2.78
CA ALA A 7 6.34 -2.43 -1.78
C ALA A 7 6.91 -2.04 -0.41
N GLY A 8 6.09 -1.46 0.43
CA GLY A 8 6.54 -0.98 1.72
C GLY A 8 5.40 -0.82 2.71
N THR A 9 5.70 -0.16 3.81
CA THR A 9 4.76 0.06 4.91
C THR A 9 4.66 1.56 5.20
N LEU A 10 3.45 2.07 5.36
CA LEU A 10 3.26 3.48 5.67
C LEU A 10 3.86 3.80 7.04
N THR A 11 4.65 4.86 7.11
CA THR A 11 5.30 5.30 8.34
C THR A 11 4.41 6.18 9.20
N ARG A 12 3.37 6.76 8.60
CA ARG A 12 2.38 7.61 9.26
C ARG A 12 1.07 7.54 8.47
N ASP A 13 0.01 8.07 9.06
CA ASP A 13 -1.26 8.18 8.36
C ASP A 13 -1.13 9.11 7.16
N PRO A 14 -1.80 8.81 6.04
CA PRO A 14 -1.77 9.71 4.89
C PRO A 14 -2.34 11.08 5.23
N GLU A 15 -1.69 12.12 4.73
CA GLU A 15 -2.16 13.49 4.89
C GLU A 15 -2.99 13.90 3.68
N TYR A 16 -4.29 13.99 3.87
CA TYR A 16 -5.23 14.36 2.82
C TYR A 16 -5.48 15.86 2.84
N THR A 17 -5.35 16.49 1.69
CA THR A 17 -5.65 17.89 1.52
C THR A 17 -6.39 18.12 0.20
N THR A 18 -7.08 19.24 0.12
CA THR A 18 -7.68 19.71 -1.14
C THR A 18 -6.93 20.95 -1.58
N THR A 19 -6.47 20.97 -2.81
CA THR A 19 -5.74 22.12 -3.36
C THR A 19 -6.70 23.27 -3.68
N GLN A 20 -6.14 24.45 -3.95
CA GLN A 20 -6.95 25.62 -4.30
C GLN A 20 -7.80 25.41 -5.55
N SER A 21 -7.33 24.57 -6.47
CA SER A 21 -8.08 24.22 -7.67
C SER A 21 -9.15 23.15 -7.44
N GLY A 22 -9.27 22.66 -6.22
CA GLY A 22 -10.27 21.62 -5.88
C GLY A 22 -9.80 20.19 -6.07
N SER A 23 -8.53 19.97 -6.35
CA SER A 23 -7.98 18.64 -6.54
C SER A 23 -7.67 17.95 -5.22
N SER A 24 -7.95 16.68 -5.12
CA SER A 24 -7.60 15.87 -3.96
C SER A 24 -6.13 15.47 -4.02
N LEU A 25 -5.42 15.64 -2.91
CA LEU A 25 -4.02 15.31 -2.79
C LEU A 25 -3.77 14.57 -1.49
N VAL A 26 -2.99 13.50 -1.56
CA VAL A 26 -2.52 12.78 -0.39
C VAL A 26 -1.01 12.73 -0.41
N ASN A 27 -0.39 13.08 0.71
CA ASN A 27 1.05 12.91 0.93
C ASN A 27 1.25 11.84 1.99
N PHE A 28 2.16 10.92 1.72
CA PHE A 28 2.48 9.85 2.65
C PHE A 28 3.93 9.39 2.46
N SER A 29 4.43 8.68 3.45
CA SER A 29 5.79 8.12 3.41
C SER A 29 5.73 6.62 3.64
N ILE A 30 6.61 5.90 2.97
CA ILE A 30 6.74 4.46 3.15
C ILE A 30 8.14 4.10 3.59
N ALA A 31 8.24 3.03 4.37
CA ALA A 31 9.49 2.40 4.71
C ALA A 31 9.61 1.09 3.94
N ILE A 32 10.74 0.88 3.30
CA ILE A 32 11.04 -0.36 2.61
C ILE A 32 12.14 -1.07 3.38
N THR A 33 11.86 -2.28 3.84
CA THR A 33 12.81 -3.04 4.63
C THR A 33 14.02 -3.44 3.80
N ASN A 34 15.19 -3.15 4.33
CA ASN A 34 16.45 -3.55 3.74
C ASN A 34 17.30 -4.20 4.84
N ARG A 35 17.79 -5.40 4.57
CA ARG A 35 18.64 -6.11 5.50
C ARG A 35 20.07 -6.08 5.02
N VAL A 36 20.95 -5.60 5.85
CA VAL A 36 22.37 -5.48 5.55
C VAL A 36 23.16 -6.45 6.43
N LYS A 37 24.01 -7.25 5.79
CA LYS A 37 24.89 -8.16 6.52
C LYS A 37 26.05 -7.39 7.13
N GLN A 38 26.27 -7.58 8.41
CA GLN A 38 27.36 -6.94 9.12
C GLN A 38 28.65 -7.77 8.99
N LYS A 39 29.78 -7.17 9.37
CA LYS A 39 31.08 -7.82 9.32
C LYS A 39 31.16 -9.04 10.26
N ASP A 40 30.37 -9.05 11.32
CA ASP A 40 30.34 -10.15 12.28
C ASP A 40 29.38 -11.27 11.87
N GLY A 41 28.79 -11.19 10.69
CA GLY A 41 27.87 -12.20 10.18
C GLY A 41 26.41 -11.99 10.57
N THR A 42 26.10 -11.04 11.44
CA THR A 42 24.72 -10.71 11.81
C THR A 42 24.08 -9.80 10.77
N TYR A 43 22.75 -9.68 10.81
CA TYR A 43 21.99 -8.83 9.91
C TYR A 43 21.40 -7.67 10.68
N LYS A 44 21.45 -6.50 10.08
CA LYS A 44 20.86 -5.28 10.65
C LYS A 44 19.83 -4.74 9.67
N ASP A 45 18.69 -4.29 10.19
CA ASP A 45 17.68 -3.65 9.37
C ASP A 45 18.07 -2.19 9.14
N SER A 46 18.07 -1.81 7.87
CA SER A 46 18.37 -0.43 7.45
C SER A 46 17.33 -0.03 6.42
N PRO A 47 16.16 0.42 6.86
CA PRO A 47 15.07 0.70 5.93
C PRO A 47 15.33 1.94 5.09
N TYR A 48 14.80 1.93 3.88
CA TYR A 48 14.74 3.11 3.03
C TYR A 48 13.40 3.80 3.24
N PHE A 49 13.41 5.12 3.23
CA PHE A 49 12.21 5.93 3.37
C PHE A 49 11.98 6.75 2.11
N PHE A 50 10.77 6.73 1.59
CA PHE A 50 10.40 7.50 0.42
C PHE A 50 9.13 8.29 0.68
N ASP A 51 9.11 9.52 0.20
CA ASP A 51 7.93 10.38 0.22
C ASP A 51 7.19 10.26 -1.10
N LEU A 52 5.89 10.05 -1.01
CA LEU A 52 5.03 9.87 -2.17
C LEU A 52 3.85 10.82 -2.10
N GLU A 53 3.31 11.11 -3.26
CA GLU A 53 2.08 11.87 -3.39
C GLU A 53 1.13 11.16 -4.34
N ALA A 54 -0.16 11.30 -4.08
CA ALA A 54 -1.19 10.75 -4.93
C ALA A 54 -2.26 11.81 -5.16
N TRP A 55 -2.85 11.81 -6.34
CA TRP A 55 -3.83 12.79 -6.76
C TRP A 55 -5.16 12.12 -7.11
N GLU A 56 -6.24 12.85 -6.91
CA GLU A 56 -7.59 12.48 -7.34
C GLU A 56 -8.02 11.10 -6.83
N GLN A 57 -8.36 10.20 -7.72
CA GLN A 57 -8.85 8.86 -7.35
C GLN A 57 -7.85 8.07 -6.50
N GLN A 58 -6.57 8.18 -6.79
CA GLN A 58 -5.55 7.50 -6.01
C GLN A 58 -5.41 8.11 -4.62
N ALA A 59 -5.55 9.43 -4.51
CA ALA A 59 -5.55 10.10 -3.22
C ALA A 59 -6.71 9.62 -2.34
N GLU A 60 -7.89 9.53 -2.92
CA GLU A 60 -9.08 9.08 -2.21
C GLU A 60 -8.95 7.63 -1.77
N PHE A 61 -8.45 6.77 -2.65
CA PHE A 61 -8.25 5.36 -2.36
C PHE A 61 -7.25 5.16 -1.21
N ILE A 62 -6.13 5.85 -1.25
CA ILE A 62 -5.09 5.73 -0.23
C ILE A 62 -5.60 6.28 1.12
N ASN A 63 -6.24 7.43 1.09
CA ASN A 63 -6.77 8.03 2.31
C ASN A 63 -7.84 7.15 2.97
N ARG A 64 -8.62 6.45 2.18
CA ARG A 64 -9.73 5.64 2.68
C ARG A 64 -9.27 4.30 3.26
N PHE A 65 -8.30 3.66 2.62
CA PHE A 65 -7.97 2.27 2.92
C PHE A 65 -6.62 2.04 3.60
N PHE A 66 -5.77 3.05 3.68
CA PHE A 66 -4.42 2.87 4.24
C PHE A 66 -4.19 3.79 5.44
N LYS A 67 -3.51 3.25 6.44
CA LYS A 67 -3.12 3.96 7.66
C LYS A 67 -1.70 3.59 8.02
N LYS A 68 -1.12 4.31 8.98
CA LYS A 68 0.20 3.99 9.52
C LYS A 68 0.30 2.50 9.83
N GLY A 69 1.38 1.87 9.37
CA GLY A 69 1.65 0.47 9.60
C GLY A 69 1.08 -0.49 8.55
N ASN A 70 0.22 -0.01 7.66
CA ASN A 70 -0.31 -0.86 6.60
C ASN A 70 0.70 -1.06 5.47
N GLY A 71 0.69 -2.23 4.89
CA GLY A 71 1.45 -2.51 3.69
C GLY A 71 0.78 -1.94 2.45
N ILE A 72 1.59 -1.50 1.49
CA ILE A 72 1.10 -0.94 0.23
C ILE A 72 2.07 -1.30 -0.88
N VAL A 73 1.52 -1.53 -2.07
CA VAL A 73 2.30 -1.66 -3.29
C VAL A 73 1.91 -0.52 -4.21
N VAL A 74 2.89 0.23 -4.68
CA VAL A 74 2.64 1.40 -5.53
C VAL A 74 3.44 1.33 -6.81
N GLU A 75 2.82 1.80 -7.89
CA GLU A 75 3.49 2.15 -9.13
C GLU A 75 3.53 3.67 -9.16
N ALA A 76 4.70 4.24 -9.41
CA ALA A 76 4.92 5.67 -9.32
C ALA A 76 5.92 6.15 -10.35
N SER A 77 5.97 7.45 -10.54
CA SER A 77 6.99 8.11 -11.33
C SER A 77 7.80 9.03 -10.42
N ALA A 78 9.11 9.09 -10.65
CA ALA A 78 9.98 9.99 -9.91
C ALA A 78 9.82 11.41 -10.43
N ARG A 79 9.72 12.36 -9.53
CA ARG A 79 9.62 13.78 -9.86
C ARG A 79 10.59 14.57 -8.99
N THR A 80 11.08 15.65 -9.52
CA THR A 80 11.98 16.54 -8.79
C THR A 80 11.28 17.85 -8.53
N ASP A 81 11.11 18.20 -7.26
CA ASP A 81 10.61 19.49 -6.87
C ASP A 81 11.80 20.40 -6.57
N THR A 82 11.79 21.58 -7.16
CA THR A 82 12.85 22.56 -6.96
C THR A 82 12.26 23.83 -6.35
N TRP A 83 12.94 24.37 -5.37
CA TRP A 83 12.54 25.62 -4.74
C TRP A 83 13.76 26.39 -4.31
N GLU A 84 13.59 27.66 -3.99
CA GLU A 84 14.66 28.50 -3.44
C GLU A 84 14.44 28.69 -1.95
N GLN A 85 15.50 28.48 -1.20
CA GLN A 85 15.50 28.70 0.24
C GLN A 85 16.81 29.39 0.61
N ASP A 86 16.71 30.56 1.22
CA ASP A 86 17.87 31.39 1.61
C ASP A 86 18.83 31.68 0.46
N GLY A 87 18.29 31.97 -0.71
CA GLY A 87 19.07 32.25 -1.91
C GLY A 87 19.74 31.07 -2.56
N LYS A 88 19.46 29.86 -2.08
CA LYS A 88 20.02 28.62 -2.66
C LYS A 88 18.92 27.79 -3.26
N LYS A 89 19.20 27.24 -4.43
CA LYS A 89 18.30 26.28 -5.07
C LYS A 89 18.37 24.95 -4.36
N ARG A 90 17.24 24.45 -3.94
CA ARG A 90 17.12 23.12 -3.34
C ARG A 90 16.21 22.25 -4.19
N SER A 91 16.49 20.96 -4.19
CA SER A 91 15.67 20.00 -4.90
C SER A 91 15.45 18.77 -4.04
N LYS A 92 14.30 18.15 -4.25
CA LYS A 92 13.94 16.92 -3.57
C LYS A 92 13.24 16.00 -4.55
N VAL A 93 13.56 14.72 -4.49
CA VAL A 93 12.87 13.72 -5.30
C VAL A 93 11.60 13.30 -4.57
N LYS A 94 10.51 13.29 -5.29
CA LYS A 94 9.22 12.85 -4.80
C LYS A 94 8.61 11.88 -5.81
N PHE A 95 7.83 10.95 -5.34
CA PHE A 95 7.25 9.94 -6.20
C PHE A 95 5.75 10.18 -6.32
N ARG A 96 5.27 10.30 -7.55
CA ARG A 96 3.84 10.47 -7.82
C ARG A 96 3.24 9.12 -8.15
N VAL A 97 2.28 8.70 -7.34
CA VAL A 97 1.62 7.40 -7.47
C VAL A 97 0.66 7.41 -8.65
N SER A 98 0.82 6.46 -9.55
CA SER A 98 -0.14 6.21 -10.62
C SER A 98 -1.11 5.10 -10.24
N ARG A 99 -0.69 4.18 -9.39
CA ARG A 99 -1.54 3.08 -8.95
C ARG A 99 -1.08 2.58 -7.58
N ALA A 100 -2.04 2.34 -6.69
CA ALA A 100 -1.79 1.73 -5.39
C ALA A 100 -2.63 0.47 -5.24
N SER A 101 -2.10 -0.53 -4.55
CA SER A 101 -2.80 -1.78 -4.31
C SER A 101 -2.39 -2.39 -2.98
N PHE A 102 -3.19 -3.35 -2.51
CA PHE A 102 -2.89 -4.06 -1.28
C PHE A 102 -1.86 -5.16 -1.53
N PRO A 103 -0.94 -5.40 -0.58
CA PRO A 103 -0.02 -6.52 -0.71
C PRO A 103 -0.74 -7.87 -0.57
N PRO A 104 -0.15 -8.95 -1.09
CA PRO A 104 -0.79 -10.27 -1.08
C PRO A 104 -1.12 -10.82 0.30
N SER A 105 -0.36 -10.42 1.33
CA SER A 105 -0.58 -10.90 2.69
C SER A 105 -1.94 -10.49 3.26
N ASP A 106 -2.45 -9.35 2.87
CA ASP A 106 -3.74 -8.89 3.35
C ASP A 106 -4.91 -9.67 2.77
N ARG A 107 -4.70 -10.33 1.63
CA ARG A 107 -5.72 -11.19 1.03
C ARG A 107 -5.93 -12.48 1.82
N LYS A 108 -4.89 -12.96 2.51
CA LYS A 108 -5.01 -14.16 3.33
C LYS A 108 -5.89 -13.94 4.56
N ASN A 109 -5.78 -12.78 5.17
CA ASN A 109 -6.58 -12.48 6.35
C ASN A 109 -8.06 -12.34 6.02
N ASN A 110 -8.38 -11.84 4.83
CA ASN A 110 -9.77 -11.72 4.42
C ASN A 110 -10.40 -13.06 4.06
N SER A 111 -9.60 -14.03 3.62
CA SER A 111 -10.15 -15.34 3.29
C SER A 111 -10.38 -16.21 4.53
N GLU A 112 -9.61 -15.97 5.58
CA GLU A 112 -9.83 -16.67 6.84
C GLU A 112 -11.08 -16.17 7.57
N HIS A 113 -11.34 -14.87 7.47
CA HIS A 113 -12.56 -14.31 8.06
C HIS A 113 -13.83 -14.76 7.32
N LYS A 114 -13.71 -15.05 6.03
CA LYS A 114 -14.86 -15.58 5.27
C LYS A 114 -15.09 -17.05 5.54
N LYS A 115 -14.04 -17.79 5.88
CA LYS A 115 -14.19 -19.21 6.21
C LYS A 115 -14.86 -19.42 7.57
N THR A 116 -14.62 -18.53 8.51
CA THR A 116 -15.23 -18.67 9.83
C THR A 116 -16.70 -18.32 9.83
N LYS A 117 -17.13 -17.46 8.92
CA LYS A 117 -18.57 -17.16 8.81
C LYS A 117 -19.37 -18.21 8.06
N LYS A 118 -18.69 -19.08 7.32
CA LYS A 118 -19.40 -20.11 6.57
C LYS A 118 -19.65 -21.37 7.40
N VAL A 119 -18.90 -21.54 8.46
CA VAL A 119 -19.04 -22.71 9.29
C VAL A 119 -20.22 -22.60 10.25
N THR A 120 -20.69 -21.38 10.51
CA THR A 120 -21.79 -21.21 11.44
C THR A 120 -23.16 -21.34 10.81
N ASN A 121 -23.24 -21.46 9.49
CA ASN A 121 -24.54 -21.55 8.84
C ASN A 121 -24.87 -22.94 8.33
N GLU A 122 -24.03 -23.92 8.60
CA GLU A 122 -24.29 -25.23 8.06
C GLU A 122 -24.98 -26.19 9.01
N GLU A 123 -25.40 -25.71 10.15
CA GLU A 123 -26.01 -26.61 11.07
C GLU A 123 -27.49 -26.81 10.89
N SER A 124 -28.11 -26.18 9.94
CA SER A 124 -29.52 -26.29 9.90
C SER A 124 -30.10 -26.87 8.67
N THR A 125 -29.36 -27.49 7.83
CA THR A 125 -30.05 -28.13 6.78
C THR A 125 -29.38 -29.32 6.40
N ASN A 126 -29.89 -30.30 6.89
CA ASN A 126 -29.40 -31.47 6.66
C ASN A 126 -30.08 -32.20 5.71
N GLU A 127 -30.06 -32.17 4.68
CA GLU A 127 -30.72 -32.84 3.89
C GLU A 127 -30.29 -32.82 2.60
N ALA A 128 -29.67 -33.33 2.34
CA ALA A 128 -29.60 -33.72 1.35
C ALA A 128 -29.36 -33.37 0.07
N PHE A 129 -28.68 -33.54 -0.45
CA PHE A 129 -28.39 -33.38 -1.52
C PHE A 129 -27.60 -34.12 -2.03
N GLY A 130 -27.49 -34.71 -2.17
CA GLY A 130 -27.22 -35.40 -2.79
C GLY A 130 -26.50 -35.39 -3.92
N GLU A 131 -25.78 -35.68 -4.29
CA GLU A 131 -25.14 -35.96 -5.20
C GLU A 131 -25.09 -35.36 -6.34
N GLU A 132 -24.66 -35.27 -6.99
CA GLU A 132 -24.47 -34.74 -7.97
C GLU A 132 -23.66 -34.01 -8.21
N THR A 133 -23.03 -34.03 -8.57
CA THR A 133 -22.35 -33.45 -8.89
C THR A 133 -21.38 -33.34 -9.37
N GLY A 134 -20.94 -33.67 -9.56
CA GLY A 134 -19.98 -33.66 -10.14
C GLY A 134 -19.30 -32.77 -10.89
N PHE A 135 -18.80 -32.29 -10.98
CA PHE A 135 -18.23 -31.47 -11.57
C PHE A 135 -17.11 -31.27 -11.67
N ASP A 136 -16.63 -31.15 -12.06
CA ASP A 136 -15.67 -31.07 -12.36
C ASP A 136 -15.05 -30.14 -12.89
N PHE A 137 -14.46 -29.91 -13.17
CA PHE A 137 -13.73 -29.14 -13.65
C PHE A 137 -12.93 -28.71 -13.47
#